data_0c875be1a975028a6238f0402f9b20db
#
_entry.id   0c875be1a975028a6238f0402f9b20db
#
_cell.length_a   1.000
_cell.length_b   1.000
_cell.length_c   1.000
_cell.angle_alpha   90.00
_cell.angle_beta   90.00
_cell.angle_gamma   90.00
#
_symmetry.space_group_name_H-M   'P 1'
#
loop_
_entity.id
_entity.type
_entity.pdbx_description
1 polymer ?
#
loop_
_entity_poly.entity_id
_entity_poly.type
_entity_poly.pdbx_seq_one_letter_code
_entity_poly.pdbx_strand_id
1 'polypeptide(L)'
;MQFKKKLLVFPTSRAIRDYITSFKDENTLLPFLLTIDEFFKKSILFDNMKYCEEEQRVLFLNEAIKDINIERLGISNNFTKFLKQSDYIYRFFLELASEKIEISDIQNVDTYDFYFEHLQILQTIKTNYLNILESNFYVDRINISNHYKINKDFLKKFENVELYFEGYFTKVEFDMISKISEIININILFYSNIYNQKSLEVFKILNLDIKLNHKYKIDLSNKIIIEEEIISNNLSFIELKGFSSRFSQIAYIKSVITKSVQNGINPSKIALVLPDESFASSLQLFDDEQYFNYAMGKSIKNTNLYQVTYSIYSYLNEDEVKHLEFLKFFKIDKLFIDKNIKNLWNKKATKENFLVITDFIKSFEKDIELLEKYDELLYKLNIILFSTNHHILLKDVYKIFLQRLVSISLDDVNSGKVTVLGLLETRAVNFETVIICDFNESFIPKISIKDKFLSTKLKQLSNLPTQFDRESLQKYYYKRLIGSSKNVFISYVNSDTNQISRFANELFNTHIKTDTNDNSYKHILYDNHKINHLDKEIITKIDLAAIVWSATSFRTYLQCKR
;
A
#
# COMPACT_ATOMS: atom_id res chain seq x y z
N MET A 1 -0.04 -40.46 -18.70
CA MET A 1 0.06 -39.94 -17.33
C MET A 1 0.19 -38.42 -17.43
N GLN A 2 -0.79 -37.65 -16.94
CA GLN A 2 -0.62 -36.20 -16.82
C GLN A 2 0.24 -35.95 -15.58
N PHE A 3 1.44 -35.41 -15.77
CA PHE A 3 2.28 -34.98 -14.64
C PHE A 3 1.55 -33.84 -13.93
N LYS A 4 1.05 -34.11 -12.72
CA LYS A 4 0.50 -33.07 -11.87
C LYS A 4 1.64 -32.18 -11.35
N LYS A 5 1.49 -30.89 -11.50
CA LYS A 5 2.48 -29.90 -11.03
C LYS A 5 2.27 -29.59 -9.55
N LYS A 6 3.34 -29.30 -8.85
CA LYS A 6 3.29 -28.71 -7.51
C LYS A 6 2.88 -27.24 -7.61
N LEU A 7 2.01 -26.76 -6.71
CA LEU A 7 1.63 -25.35 -6.61
C LEU A 7 2.29 -24.73 -5.39
N LEU A 8 3.10 -23.70 -5.60
CA LEU A 8 3.69 -22.91 -4.52
C LEU A 8 2.99 -21.56 -4.44
N VAL A 9 2.61 -21.18 -3.23
CA VAL A 9 1.89 -19.93 -2.95
C VAL A 9 2.74 -19.06 -2.03
N PHE A 10 3.06 -17.85 -2.49
CA PHE A 10 3.93 -16.92 -1.81
C PHE A 10 3.16 -15.67 -1.30
N PRO A 11 3.65 -15.00 -0.25
CA PRO A 11 3.00 -13.79 0.26
C PRO A 11 3.10 -12.59 -0.69
N THR A 12 4.09 -12.57 -1.59
CA THR A 12 4.35 -11.43 -2.51
C THR A 12 4.87 -11.90 -3.86
N SER A 13 4.65 -11.08 -4.90
CA SER A 13 5.25 -11.30 -6.23
C SER A 13 6.78 -11.23 -6.20
N ARG A 14 7.35 -10.48 -5.24
CA ARG A 14 8.80 -10.41 -5.04
C ARG A 14 9.38 -11.72 -4.58
N ALA A 15 8.71 -12.40 -3.65
CA ALA A 15 9.13 -13.74 -3.20
C ALA A 15 9.11 -14.76 -4.35
N ILE A 16 8.13 -14.65 -5.26
CA ILE A 16 8.11 -15.47 -6.49
C ILE A 16 9.34 -15.20 -7.35
N ARG A 17 9.69 -13.92 -7.57
CA ARG A 17 10.87 -13.54 -8.37
C ARG A 17 12.18 -14.05 -7.73
N ASP A 18 12.34 -13.92 -6.40
CA ASP A 18 13.51 -14.43 -5.68
C ASP A 18 13.60 -15.96 -5.82
N TYR A 19 12.47 -16.66 -5.68
CA TYR A 19 12.39 -18.10 -5.89
C TYR A 19 12.81 -18.51 -7.31
N ILE A 20 12.28 -17.86 -8.35
CA ILE A 20 12.65 -18.12 -9.75
C ILE A 20 14.15 -17.86 -9.97
N THR A 21 14.68 -16.78 -9.40
CA THR A 21 16.08 -16.39 -9.56
C THR A 21 17.04 -17.41 -8.93
N SER A 22 16.61 -18.14 -7.88
CA SER A 22 17.45 -19.17 -7.25
C SER A 22 17.74 -20.37 -8.17
N PHE A 23 16.95 -20.55 -9.25
CA PHE A 23 17.13 -21.63 -10.25
C PHE A 23 17.73 -21.12 -11.56
N LYS A 24 18.29 -19.92 -11.61
CA LYS A 24 18.74 -19.28 -12.86
C LYS A 24 19.79 -20.08 -13.63
N ASP A 25 20.58 -20.89 -12.92
CA ASP A 25 21.67 -21.70 -13.48
C ASP A 25 21.30 -23.20 -13.63
N GLU A 26 20.03 -23.54 -13.41
CA GLU A 26 19.55 -24.93 -13.45
C GLU A 26 18.53 -25.13 -14.56
N ASN A 27 18.72 -26.18 -15.39
CA ASN A 27 17.69 -26.63 -16.35
C ASN A 27 16.62 -27.46 -15.63
N THR A 28 15.72 -26.79 -14.90
CA THR A 28 14.64 -27.43 -14.16
C THR A 28 13.28 -26.89 -14.55
N LEU A 29 12.24 -27.75 -14.48
CA LEU A 29 10.86 -27.33 -14.65
C LEU A 29 10.37 -26.67 -13.34
N LEU A 30 10.06 -25.39 -13.42
CA LEU A 30 9.51 -24.67 -12.28
C LEU A 30 8.09 -25.18 -11.94
N PRO A 31 7.74 -25.22 -10.64
CA PRO A 31 6.38 -25.47 -10.19
C PRO A 31 5.47 -24.32 -10.63
N PHE A 32 4.17 -24.48 -10.43
CA PHE A 32 3.24 -23.38 -10.66
C PHE A 32 3.32 -22.41 -9.47
N LEU A 33 3.46 -21.12 -9.75
CA LEU A 33 3.71 -20.10 -8.74
C LEU A 33 2.58 -19.09 -8.72
N LEU A 34 2.05 -18.78 -7.53
CA LEU A 34 1.01 -17.77 -7.33
C LEU A 34 1.31 -16.95 -6.08
N THR A 35 0.81 -15.73 -6.08
CA THR A 35 0.63 -14.99 -4.82
C THR A 35 -0.60 -15.51 -4.07
N ILE A 36 -0.69 -15.21 -2.77
CA ILE A 36 -1.82 -15.65 -1.94
C ILE A 36 -3.14 -15.05 -2.45
N ASP A 37 -3.14 -13.81 -2.94
CA ASP A 37 -4.33 -13.17 -3.52
C ASP A 37 -4.76 -13.85 -4.83
N GLU A 38 -3.81 -14.20 -5.70
CA GLU A 38 -4.08 -14.94 -6.94
C GLU A 38 -4.58 -16.36 -6.65
N PHE A 39 -4.01 -17.00 -5.63
CA PHE A 39 -4.45 -18.32 -5.19
C PHE A 39 -5.92 -18.31 -4.75
N PHE A 40 -6.31 -17.36 -3.88
CA PHE A 40 -7.72 -17.22 -3.49
C PHE A 40 -8.62 -16.92 -4.69
N LYS A 41 -8.26 -15.93 -5.52
CA LYS A 41 -9.05 -15.57 -6.72
C LYS A 41 -9.28 -16.72 -7.68
N LYS A 42 -8.28 -17.60 -7.89
CA LYS A 42 -8.38 -18.77 -8.77
C LYS A 42 -9.07 -19.96 -8.11
N SER A 43 -9.00 -20.07 -6.79
CA SER A 43 -9.55 -21.20 -6.02
C SER A 43 -11.04 -21.07 -5.72
N ILE A 44 -11.67 -19.93 -6.00
CA ILE A 44 -13.09 -19.70 -5.78
C ILE A 44 -13.80 -19.27 -7.06
N LEU A 45 -15.10 -19.55 -7.12
CA LEU A 45 -16.01 -19.16 -8.20
C LEU A 45 -17.27 -18.55 -7.58
N PHE A 46 -17.92 -17.69 -8.33
CA PHE A 46 -19.22 -17.12 -7.99
C PHE A 46 -20.25 -17.52 -9.04
N ASP A 47 -21.41 -18.02 -8.60
CA ASP A 47 -22.49 -18.40 -9.51
C ASP A 47 -23.23 -17.15 -9.98
N ASN A 48 -23.14 -16.83 -11.26
CA ASN A 48 -23.86 -15.71 -11.92
C ASN A 48 -23.68 -14.33 -11.25
N MET A 49 -22.67 -14.16 -10.41
CA MET A 49 -22.37 -12.90 -9.76
C MET A 49 -21.01 -12.35 -10.21
N LYS A 50 -20.89 -11.03 -10.22
CA LYS A 50 -19.65 -10.31 -10.54
C LYS A 50 -18.98 -9.82 -9.28
N TYR A 51 -17.65 -9.79 -9.29
CA TYR A 51 -16.91 -9.18 -8.17
C TYR A 51 -17.06 -7.66 -8.23
N CYS A 52 -17.35 -7.05 -7.07
CA CYS A 52 -17.53 -5.60 -6.92
C CYS A 52 -16.17 -4.92 -6.79
N GLU A 53 -15.76 -4.19 -7.81
CA GLU A 53 -14.53 -3.37 -7.79
C GLU A 53 -14.70 -2.13 -6.90
N GLU A 54 -13.60 -1.50 -6.53
CA GLU A 54 -13.57 -0.40 -5.56
C GLU A 54 -14.45 0.78 -5.97
N GLU A 55 -14.41 1.17 -7.24
CA GLU A 55 -15.18 2.30 -7.75
C GLU A 55 -16.69 2.01 -7.72
N GLN A 56 -17.08 0.81 -8.12
CA GLN A 56 -18.47 0.36 -8.06
C GLN A 56 -18.98 0.36 -6.61
N ARG A 57 -18.14 -0.12 -5.70
CA ARG A 57 -18.42 -0.14 -4.26
C ARG A 57 -18.78 1.21 -3.71
N VAL A 58 -18.00 2.26 -4.07
CA VAL A 58 -18.27 3.63 -3.61
C VAL A 58 -19.64 4.11 -4.07
N LEU A 59 -20.04 3.80 -5.30
CA LEU A 59 -21.35 4.15 -5.83
C LEU A 59 -22.48 3.42 -5.10
N PHE A 60 -22.33 2.13 -4.86
CA PHE A 60 -23.30 1.33 -4.11
C PHE A 60 -23.40 1.77 -2.64
N LEU A 61 -22.27 2.13 -2.01
CA LEU A 61 -22.29 2.71 -0.67
C LEU A 61 -22.99 4.08 -0.65
N ASN A 62 -22.75 4.91 -1.67
CA ASN A 62 -23.44 6.20 -1.78
C ASN A 62 -24.95 6.01 -2.00
N GLU A 63 -25.36 4.97 -2.69
CA GLU A 63 -26.77 4.62 -2.82
C GLU A 63 -27.35 4.09 -1.50
N ALA A 64 -26.59 3.26 -0.78
CA ALA A 64 -27.01 2.66 0.49
C ALA A 64 -27.25 3.67 1.62
N ILE A 65 -26.63 4.86 1.54
CA ILE A 65 -26.80 5.93 2.52
C ILE A 65 -27.92 6.92 2.19
N LYS A 66 -28.59 6.79 1.02
CA LYS A 66 -29.73 7.64 0.70
C LYS A 66 -30.76 7.55 1.83
N ASP A 67 -31.30 8.68 2.20
CA ASP A 67 -32.31 8.82 3.25
C ASP A 67 -31.86 8.48 4.68
N ILE A 68 -30.53 8.27 4.88
CA ILE A 68 -29.93 8.03 6.19
C ILE A 68 -29.19 9.28 6.67
N ASN A 69 -29.39 9.68 7.91
CA ASN A 69 -28.63 10.79 8.50
C ASN A 69 -27.22 10.33 8.93
N ILE A 70 -26.31 10.32 7.95
CA ILE A 70 -24.91 9.93 8.16
C ILE A 70 -24.05 11.00 8.83
N GLU A 71 -24.56 12.23 8.97
CA GLU A 71 -23.82 13.31 9.65
C GLU A 71 -23.60 13.00 11.12
N ARG A 72 -24.48 12.21 11.74
CA ARG A 72 -24.27 11.66 13.09
C ARG A 72 -23.02 10.78 13.21
N LEU A 73 -22.61 10.12 12.12
CA LEU A 73 -21.34 9.40 12.03
C LEU A 73 -20.14 10.32 11.75
N GLY A 74 -20.37 11.64 11.62
CA GLY A 74 -19.36 12.63 11.18
C GLY A 74 -18.91 12.40 9.74
N ILE A 75 -19.81 11.89 8.89
CA ILE A 75 -19.60 11.65 7.46
C ILE A 75 -20.48 12.62 6.70
N SER A 76 -19.95 13.24 5.64
CA SER A 76 -20.64 14.26 4.86
C SER A 76 -21.53 13.63 3.78
N ASN A 77 -22.74 14.16 3.62
CA ASN A 77 -23.63 13.82 2.50
C ASN A 77 -23.15 14.36 1.14
N ASN A 78 -22.17 15.29 1.14
CA ASN A 78 -21.58 15.77 -0.11
C ASN A 78 -20.76 14.65 -0.77
N PHE A 79 -21.12 14.29 -2.00
CA PHE A 79 -20.53 13.16 -2.73
C PHE A 79 -18.99 13.21 -2.79
N THR A 80 -18.39 14.38 -3.05
CA THR A 80 -16.93 14.53 -3.15
C THR A 80 -16.20 14.28 -1.82
N LYS A 81 -16.84 14.70 -0.70
CA LYS A 81 -16.32 14.41 0.65
C LYS A 81 -16.59 12.95 1.01
N PHE A 82 -17.75 12.44 0.67
CA PHE A 82 -18.14 11.04 0.88
C PHE A 82 -17.17 10.08 0.19
N LEU A 83 -16.69 10.37 -1.01
CA LEU A 83 -15.68 9.53 -1.70
C LEU A 83 -14.47 9.21 -0.85
N LYS A 84 -14.00 10.17 -0.05
CA LYS A 84 -12.87 9.96 0.88
C LYS A 84 -13.29 9.30 2.18
N GLN A 85 -14.52 9.52 2.60
CA GLN A 85 -15.04 9.08 3.91
C GLN A 85 -15.73 7.73 3.84
N SER A 86 -16.20 7.30 2.67
CA SER A 86 -16.82 5.99 2.45
C SER A 86 -15.91 4.82 2.84
N ASP A 87 -14.59 5.03 2.72
CA ASP A 87 -13.59 4.05 3.12
C ASP A 87 -13.64 3.70 4.62
N TYR A 88 -14.04 4.63 5.50
CA TYR A 88 -14.25 4.34 6.93
C TYR A 88 -15.40 3.36 7.15
N ILE A 89 -16.53 3.55 6.44
CA ILE A 89 -17.68 2.65 6.52
C ILE A 89 -17.29 1.28 5.98
N TYR A 90 -16.68 1.26 4.80
CA TYR A 90 -16.30 0.00 4.16
C TYR A 90 -15.31 -0.81 4.99
N ARG A 91 -14.27 -0.18 5.52
CA ARG A 91 -13.27 -0.86 6.36
C ARG A 91 -13.88 -1.42 7.64
N PHE A 92 -14.82 -0.70 8.23
CA PHE A 92 -15.56 -1.21 9.39
C PHE A 92 -16.33 -2.49 9.02
N PHE A 93 -17.10 -2.48 7.94
CA PHE A 93 -17.82 -3.67 7.49
C PHE A 93 -16.88 -4.81 7.10
N LEU A 94 -15.79 -4.51 6.43
CA LEU A 94 -14.81 -5.49 6.02
C LEU A 94 -14.12 -6.13 7.23
N GLU A 95 -13.73 -5.35 8.23
CA GLU A 95 -13.10 -5.87 9.45
C GLU A 95 -14.01 -6.85 10.16
N LEU A 96 -15.29 -6.51 10.31
CA LEU A 96 -16.28 -7.39 10.92
C LEU A 96 -16.52 -8.67 10.10
N ALA A 97 -16.79 -8.50 8.80
CA ALA A 97 -17.06 -9.62 7.90
C ALA A 97 -15.87 -10.59 7.83
N SER A 98 -14.65 -10.06 7.76
CA SER A 98 -13.42 -10.87 7.73
C SER A 98 -13.24 -11.74 8.97
N GLU A 99 -13.69 -11.26 10.13
CA GLU A 99 -13.65 -12.00 11.41
C GLU A 99 -14.97 -12.73 11.73
N LYS A 100 -15.93 -12.74 10.80
CA LYS A 100 -17.26 -13.36 10.97
C LYS A 100 -17.99 -12.84 12.24
N ILE A 101 -17.96 -11.53 12.44
CA ILE A 101 -18.61 -10.83 13.55
C ILE A 101 -19.75 -9.99 12.99
N GLU A 102 -20.91 -10.05 13.62
CA GLU A 102 -22.03 -9.20 13.26
C GLU A 102 -22.06 -7.93 14.13
N ILE A 103 -22.72 -6.88 13.65
CA ILE A 103 -22.85 -5.62 14.40
C ILE A 103 -23.62 -5.84 15.71
N SER A 104 -24.58 -6.77 15.72
CA SER A 104 -25.32 -7.19 16.93
C SER A 104 -24.40 -7.75 18.02
N ASP A 105 -23.33 -8.47 17.64
CA ASP A 105 -22.37 -9.02 18.60
C ASP A 105 -21.62 -7.90 19.34
N ILE A 106 -21.34 -6.80 18.63
CA ILE A 106 -20.69 -5.62 19.22
C ILE A 106 -21.68 -4.88 20.14
N GLN A 107 -22.93 -4.75 19.74
CA GLN A 107 -23.97 -4.12 20.56
C GLN A 107 -24.13 -4.84 21.91
N ASN A 108 -24.07 -6.17 21.90
CA ASN A 108 -24.19 -6.99 23.11
C ASN A 108 -23.03 -6.78 24.11
N VAL A 109 -21.85 -6.33 23.65
CA VAL A 109 -20.68 -6.08 24.52
C VAL A 109 -20.49 -4.60 24.87
N ASP A 110 -21.28 -3.70 24.28
CA ASP A 110 -21.28 -2.26 24.58
C ASP A 110 -22.12 -1.99 25.83
N THR A 111 -21.55 -2.22 27.00
CA THR A 111 -22.21 -2.13 28.32
C THR A 111 -22.82 -0.76 28.65
N TYR A 112 -22.45 0.30 27.94
CA TYR A 112 -22.88 1.66 28.21
C TYR A 112 -23.76 2.26 27.11
N ASP A 113 -24.11 1.47 26.10
CA ASP A 113 -24.88 1.91 24.90
C ASP A 113 -24.31 3.15 24.21
N PHE A 114 -23.02 3.45 24.44
CA PHE A 114 -22.37 4.68 23.95
C PHE A 114 -22.32 4.73 22.42
N TYR A 115 -22.19 3.58 21.79
CA TYR A 115 -22.14 3.46 20.33
C TYR A 115 -23.44 2.99 19.71
N PHE A 116 -24.50 2.79 20.52
CA PHE A 116 -25.75 2.15 20.09
C PHE A 116 -26.35 2.81 18.85
N GLU A 117 -26.50 4.13 18.87
CA GLU A 117 -27.09 4.87 17.74
C GLU A 117 -26.21 4.78 16.48
N HIS A 118 -24.89 4.92 16.63
CA HIS A 118 -23.95 4.79 15.52
C HIS A 118 -23.99 3.38 14.90
N LEU A 119 -24.04 2.34 15.74
CA LEU A 119 -24.10 0.96 15.30
C LEU A 119 -25.44 0.65 14.60
N GLN A 120 -26.55 1.24 15.04
CA GLN A 120 -27.84 1.11 14.35
C GLN A 120 -27.79 1.74 12.94
N ILE A 121 -27.23 2.96 12.81
CA ILE A 121 -27.05 3.61 11.51
C ILE A 121 -26.17 2.74 10.61
N LEU A 122 -25.04 2.25 11.10
CA LEU A 122 -24.15 1.38 10.36
C LEU A 122 -24.81 0.05 9.96
N GLN A 123 -25.63 -0.53 10.84
CA GLN A 123 -26.42 -1.74 10.52
C GLN A 123 -27.38 -1.48 9.36
N THR A 124 -28.09 -0.35 9.39
CA THR A 124 -29.00 0.04 8.29
C THR A 124 -28.25 0.21 6.98
N ILE A 125 -27.09 0.89 7.01
CA ILE A 125 -26.24 1.06 5.81
C ILE A 125 -25.76 -0.30 5.30
N LYS A 126 -25.29 -1.21 6.19
CA LYS A 126 -24.85 -2.55 5.82
C LYS A 126 -25.95 -3.32 5.12
N THR A 127 -27.16 -3.32 5.69
CA THR A 127 -28.31 -4.01 5.13
C THR A 127 -28.68 -3.47 3.76
N ASN A 128 -28.78 -2.13 3.60
CA ASN A 128 -29.06 -1.50 2.30
C ASN A 128 -27.96 -1.87 1.27
N TYR A 129 -26.70 -1.79 1.68
CA TYR A 129 -25.56 -2.10 0.80
C TYR A 129 -25.60 -3.55 0.31
N LEU A 130 -25.86 -4.51 1.21
CA LEU A 130 -25.98 -5.93 0.84
C LEU A 130 -27.15 -6.17 -0.12
N ASN A 131 -28.31 -5.54 0.14
CA ASN A 131 -29.47 -5.64 -0.76
C ASN A 131 -29.15 -5.08 -2.16
N ILE A 132 -28.40 -3.97 -2.24
CA ILE A 132 -27.97 -3.40 -3.52
C ILE A 132 -27.02 -4.34 -4.25
N LEU A 133 -26.07 -4.97 -3.55
CA LEU A 133 -25.18 -5.97 -4.15
C LEU A 133 -25.96 -7.15 -4.72
N GLU A 134 -26.87 -7.72 -3.94
CA GLU A 134 -27.67 -8.87 -4.36
C GLU A 134 -28.58 -8.55 -5.56
N SER A 135 -29.30 -7.42 -5.52
CA SER A 135 -30.19 -7.01 -6.61
C SER A 135 -29.46 -6.72 -7.92
N ASN A 136 -28.18 -6.35 -7.86
CA ASN A 136 -27.33 -6.10 -9.02
C ASN A 136 -26.41 -7.28 -9.40
N PHE A 137 -26.52 -8.42 -8.72
CA PHE A 137 -25.69 -9.61 -8.92
C PHE A 137 -24.20 -9.37 -8.70
N TYR A 138 -23.86 -8.65 -7.62
CA TYR A 138 -22.47 -8.41 -7.22
C TYR A 138 -22.11 -9.11 -5.90
N VAL A 139 -20.86 -9.56 -5.82
CA VAL A 139 -20.22 -10.05 -4.60
C VAL A 139 -19.09 -9.10 -4.22
N ASP A 140 -19.01 -8.76 -2.93
CA ASP A 140 -17.90 -8.01 -2.36
C ASP A 140 -17.22 -8.83 -1.25
N ARG A 141 -16.05 -8.39 -0.79
CA ARG A 141 -15.34 -9.01 0.35
C ARG A 141 -16.20 -9.09 1.62
N ILE A 142 -17.18 -8.19 1.79
CA ILE A 142 -18.07 -8.16 2.95
C ILE A 142 -19.02 -9.37 2.97
N ASN A 143 -19.51 -9.82 1.81
CA ASN A 143 -20.46 -10.94 1.70
C ASN A 143 -19.89 -12.17 1.01
N ILE A 144 -18.59 -12.19 0.71
CA ILE A 144 -17.93 -13.26 -0.03
C ILE A 144 -18.12 -14.63 0.63
N SER A 145 -18.14 -14.70 1.97
CA SER A 145 -18.31 -15.93 2.73
C SER A 145 -19.58 -16.70 2.39
N ASN A 146 -20.62 -16.01 1.90
CA ASN A 146 -21.94 -16.58 1.61
C ASN A 146 -22.12 -16.99 0.15
N HIS A 147 -21.25 -16.53 -0.76
CA HIS A 147 -21.48 -16.63 -2.20
C HIS A 147 -20.40 -17.39 -2.98
N TYR A 148 -19.29 -17.79 -2.33
CA TYR A 148 -18.24 -18.51 -3.06
C TYR A 148 -18.45 -20.02 -3.08
N LYS A 149 -17.99 -20.64 -4.17
CA LYS A 149 -17.79 -22.09 -4.32
C LYS A 149 -16.33 -22.39 -4.60
N ILE A 150 -15.85 -23.54 -4.14
CA ILE A 150 -14.47 -23.95 -4.43
C ILE A 150 -14.33 -24.40 -5.89
N ASN A 151 -13.34 -23.87 -6.57
CA ASN A 151 -13.00 -24.21 -7.95
C ASN A 151 -12.21 -25.53 -8.00
N LYS A 152 -12.96 -26.65 -7.95
CA LYS A 152 -12.37 -27.99 -7.95
C LYS A 152 -11.56 -28.27 -9.23
N ASP A 153 -11.97 -27.72 -10.37
CA ASP A 153 -11.31 -27.96 -11.66
C ASP A 153 -9.95 -27.28 -11.74
N PHE A 154 -9.79 -26.14 -11.07
CA PHE A 154 -8.50 -25.50 -10.91
C PHE A 154 -7.59 -26.32 -10.00
N LEU A 155 -8.09 -26.72 -8.81
CA LEU A 155 -7.29 -27.41 -7.79
C LEU A 155 -6.84 -28.80 -8.24
N LYS A 156 -7.66 -29.56 -8.94
CA LYS A 156 -7.33 -30.90 -9.46
C LYS A 156 -6.16 -30.94 -10.44
N LYS A 157 -5.72 -29.78 -10.96
CA LYS A 157 -4.53 -29.69 -11.83
C LYS A 157 -3.22 -29.90 -11.10
N PHE A 158 -3.24 -29.81 -9.77
CA PHE A 158 -2.06 -29.89 -8.92
C PHE A 158 -2.03 -31.16 -8.09
N GLU A 159 -0.83 -31.54 -7.65
CA GLU A 159 -0.61 -32.67 -6.74
C GLU A 159 -0.82 -32.22 -5.29
N ASN A 160 -0.20 -31.11 -4.91
CA ASN A 160 -0.31 -30.49 -3.60
C ASN A 160 -0.10 -28.98 -3.70
N VAL A 161 -0.45 -28.28 -2.64
CA VAL A 161 -0.20 -26.84 -2.46
C VAL A 161 0.77 -26.65 -1.31
N GLU A 162 1.80 -25.88 -1.51
CA GLU A 162 2.73 -25.44 -0.46
C GLU A 162 2.61 -23.93 -0.30
N LEU A 163 2.16 -23.48 0.87
CA LEU A 163 1.84 -22.09 1.15
C LEU A 163 2.86 -21.51 2.14
N TYR A 164 3.59 -20.49 1.70
CA TYR A 164 4.51 -19.71 2.53
C TYR A 164 3.74 -18.61 3.25
N PHE A 165 3.50 -18.81 4.54
CA PHE A 165 2.68 -17.91 5.33
C PHE A 165 3.55 -16.99 6.19
N GLU A 166 3.52 -15.72 5.85
CA GLU A 166 4.04 -14.63 6.67
C GLU A 166 2.99 -13.51 6.71
N GLY A 167 2.13 -13.53 7.73
CA GLY A 167 1.05 -12.55 7.83
C GLY A 167 0.01 -12.90 8.87
N TYR A 168 -1.22 -12.56 8.54
CA TYR A 168 -2.42 -12.82 9.33
C TYR A 168 -3.49 -13.38 8.41
N PHE A 169 -4.07 -14.52 8.77
CA PHE A 169 -5.28 -15.02 8.15
C PHE A 169 -6.48 -14.50 8.92
N THR A 170 -7.41 -13.88 8.21
CA THR A 170 -8.73 -13.64 8.73
C THR A 170 -9.49 -14.95 8.89
N LYS A 171 -10.53 -14.98 9.72
CA LYS A 171 -11.34 -16.20 9.89
C LYS A 171 -11.97 -16.67 8.59
N VAL A 172 -12.37 -15.73 7.71
CA VAL A 172 -12.92 -16.08 6.39
C VAL A 172 -11.85 -16.71 5.50
N GLU A 173 -10.65 -16.17 5.43
CA GLU A 173 -9.56 -16.73 4.64
C GLU A 173 -9.13 -18.10 5.14
N PHE A 174 -9.07 -18.28 6.47
CA PHE A 174 -8.73 -19.57 7.05
C PHE A 174 -9.81 -20.64 6.79
N ASP A 175 -11.08 -20.25 6.83
CA ASP A 175 -12.21 -21.12 6.46
C ASP A 175 -12.13 -21.55 4.98
N MET A 176 -11.80 -20.61 4.09
CA MET A 176 -11.60 -20.92 2.68
C MET A 176 -10.45 -21.92 2.46
N ILE A 177 -9.30 -21.68 3.09
CA ILE A 177 -8.15 -22.60 3.00
C ILE A 177 -8.50 -23.97 3.59
N SER A 178 -9.22 -24.01 4.69
CA SER A 178 -9.68 -25.26 5.32
C SER A 178 -10.57 -26.07 4.37
N LYS A 179 -11.54 -25.42 3.70
CA LYS A 179 -12.37 -26.08 2.68
C LYS A 179 -11.58 -26.53 1.45
N ILE A 180 -10.58 -25.76 1.04
CA ILE A 180 -9.68 -26.16 -0.06
C ILE A 180 -8.87 -27.40 0.36
N SER A 181 -8.44 -27.47 1.63
CA SER A 181 -7.65 -28.60 2.14
C SER A 181 -8.40 -29.94 2.18
N GLU A 182 -9.74 -29.92 2.09
CA GLU A 182 -10.57 -31.12 1.93
C GLU A 182 -10.49 -31.70 0.51
N ILE A 183 -10.01 -30.91 -0.47
CA ILE A 183 -9.97 -31.29 -1.89
C ILE A 183 -8.55 -31.61 -2.34
N ILE A 184 -7.58 -30.87 -1.82
CA ILE A 184 -6.16 -31.00 -2.15
C ILE A 184 -5.31 -30.83 -0.90
N ASN A 185 -4.23 -31.60 -0.77
CA ASN A 185 -3.30 -31.47 0.35
C ASN A 185 -2.64 -30.09 0.35
N ILE A 186 -2.73 -29.37 1.50
CA ILE A 186 -2.12 -28.06 1.71
C ILE A 186 -1.10 -28.15 2.84
N ASN A 187 0.15 -27.86 2.51
CA ASN A 187 1.22 -27.68 3.48
C ASN A 187 1.45 -26.19 3.71
N ILE A 188 1.39 -25.74 4.98
CA ILE A 188 1.64 -24.35 5.36
C ILE A 188 3.01 -24.26 6.05
N LEU A 189 3.89 -23.39 5.50
CA LEU A 189 5.18 -23.05 6.07
C LEU A 189 5.08 -21.71 6.77
N PHE A 190 5.45 -21.65 8.05
CA PHE A 190 5.42 -20.40 8.81
C PHE A 190 6.46 -20.39 9.94
N TYR A 191 6.67 -19.21 10.49
CA TYR A 191 7.55 -18.98 11.62
C TYR A 191 6.75 -18.51 12.83
N SER A 192 7.05 -19.02 14.01
CA SER A 192 6.45 -18.62 15.28
C SER A 192 7.41 -17.76 16.08
N ASN A 193 6.93 -16.68 16.66
CA ASN A 193 7.63 -15.92 17.68
C ASN A 193 6.66 -15.16 18.60
N ILE A 194 7.20 -14.43 19.57
CA ILE A 194 6.39 -13.69 20.56
C ILE A 194 5.49 -12.61 19.93
N TYR A 195 5.83 -12.08 18.75
CA TYR A 195 5.12 -10.97 18.13
C TYR A 195 3.99 -11.39 17.18
N ASN A 196 3.92 -12.65 16.75
CA ASN A 196 2.88 -13.11 15.83
C ASN A 196 1.89 -14.09 16.46
N GLN A 197 1.80 -14.16 17.79
CA GLN A 197 0.90 -15.07 18.49
C GLN A 197 -0.57 -14.91 18.06
N LYS A 198 -1.03 -13.66 17.88
CA LYS A 198 -2.39 -13.39 17.39
C LYS A 198 -2.64 -13.97 15.99
N SER A 199 -1.64 -13.89 15.10
CA SER A 199 -1.72 -14.48 13.76
C SER A 199 -1.79 -16.00 13.78
N LEU A 200 -1.25 -16.64 14.82
CA LEU A 200 -1.21 -18.10 14.96
C LEU A 200 -2.43 -18.65 15.70
N GLU A 201 -3.31 -17.80 16.22
CA GLU A 201 -4.53 -18.24 16.92
C GLU A 201 -5.45 -19.10 16.05
N VAL A 202 -5.48 -18.85 14.73
CA VAL A 202 -6.27 -19.65 13.80
C VAL A 202 -5.85 -21.11 13.76
N PHE A 203 -4.58 -21.43 14.06
CA PHE A 203 -4.07 -22.80 14.10
C PHE A 203 -4.41 -23.54 15.42
N LYS A 204 -4.90 -22.84 16.44
CA LYS A 204 -5.38 -23.49 17.67
C LYS A 204 -6.54 -24.48 17.42
N ILE A 205 -7.33 -24.21 16.36
CA ILE A 205 -8.43 -25.10 15.93
C ILE A 205 -7.90 -26.47 15.48
N LEU A 206 -6.63 -26.54 15.08
CA LEU A 206 -6.00 -27.78 14.65
C LEU A 206 -5.49 -28.64 15.81
N ASN A 207 -5.52 -28.14 17.04
CA ASN A 207 -4.97 -28.78 18.25
C ASN A 207 -3.48 -29.14 18.13
N LEU A 208 -2.69 -28.32 17.41
CA LEU A 208 -1.26 -28.48 17.26
C LEU A 208 -0.50 -27.71 18.36
N ASP A 209 0.55 -28.33 18.91
CA ASP A 209 1.44 -27.67 19.89
C ASP A 209 2.46 -26.82 19.14
N ILE A 210 2.20 -25.52 19.05
CA ILE A 210 3.07 -24.54 18.37
C ILE A 210 3.90 -23.79 19.39
N LYS A 211 5.18 -24.15 19.48
CA LYS A 211 6.17 -23.50 20.36
C LYS A 211 6.68 -22.20 19.72
N LEU A 212 7.17 -21.27 20.55
CA LEU A 212 7.77 -20.03 20.08
C LEU A 212 9.18 -20.25 19.51
N ASN A 213 9.59 -19.36 18.62
CA ASN A 213 10.90 -19.35 17.94
C ASN A 213 11.20 -20.63 17.15
N HIS A 214 10.17 -21.17 16.48
CA HIS A 214 10.30 -22.32 15.60
C HIS A 214 9.80 -21.98 14.19
N LYS A 215 10.34 -22.69 13.22
CA LYS A 215 9.85 -22.78 11.86
C LYS A 215 9.06 -24.08 11.75
N TYR A 216 7.88 -23.99 11.19
CA TYR A 216 6.98 -25.11 11.01
C TYR A 216 6.62 -25.34 9.56
N LYS A 217 6.44 -26.61 9.23
CA LYS A 217 5.67 -27.06 8.09
C LYS A 217 4.57 -27.97 8.58
N ILE A 218 3.33 -27.55 8.41
CA ILE A 218 2.15 -28.31 8.84
C ILE A 218 1.37 -28.81 7.62
N ASP A 219 0.83 -30.02 7.72
CA ASP A 219 -0.18 -30.53 6.81
C ASP A 219 -1.55 -30.13 7.34
N LEU A 220 -2.21 -29.21 6.65
CA LEU A 220 -3.53 -28.71 7.05
C LEU A 220 -4.60 -29.77 6.87
N SER A 221 -4.49 -30.62 5.83
CA SER A 221 -5.47 -31.65 5.51
C SER A 221 -5.52 -32.74 6.56
N ASN A 222 -4.36 -33.17 7.06
CA ASN A 222 -4.21 -34.22 8.06
C ASN A 222 -4.08 -33.66 9.50
N LYS A 223 -3.94 -32.33 9.65
CA LYS A 223 -3.78 -31.62 10.94
C LYS A 223 -2.58 -32.13 11.73
N ILE A 224 -1.43 -32.28 11.06
CA ILE A 224 -0.17 -32.74 11.66
C ILE A 224 0.98 -31.79 11.38
N ILE A 225 1.97 -31.79 12.27
CA ILE A 225 3.25 -31.13 12.05
C ILE A 225 4.14 -32.08 11.24
N ILE A 226 4.59 -31.66 10.05
CA ILE A 226 5.52 -32.42 9.19
C ILE A 226 6.96 -32.12 9.58
N GLU A 227 7.28 -30.85 9.77
CA GLU A 227 8.63 -30.37 10.09
C GLU A 227 8.53 -29.32 11.21
N GLU A 228 9.44 -29.43 12.17
CA GLU A 228 9.63 -28.48 13.27
C GLU A 228 11.14 -28.22 13.43
N GLU A 229 11.55 -26.97 13.27
CA GLU A 229 12.95 -26.54 13.39
C GLU A 229 13.06 -25.37 14.36
N ILE A 230 14.01 -25.42 15.27
CA ILE A 230 14.32 -24.27 16.14
C ILE A 230 15.00 -23.20 15.30
N ILE A 231 14.51 -21.97 15.35
CA ILE A 231 15.17 -20.85 14.70
C ILE A 231 16.46 -20.56 15.46
N SER A 232 17.60 -20.86 14.84
CA SER A 232 18.89 -20.44 15.38
C SER A 232 18.96 -18.91 15.38
N ASN A 233 19.26 -18.32 16.53
CA ASN A 233 19.59 -16.90 16.61
C ASN A 233 20.98 -16.68 15.97
N ASN A 234 21.05 -16.62 14.66
CA ASN A 234 22.23 -16.09 14.00
C ASN A 234 22.37 -14.65 14.43
N LEU A 235 23.48 -14.33 15.09
CA LEU A 235 23.80 -12.96 15.50
C LEU A 235 24.10 -12.17 14.23
N SER A 236 23.09 -11.49 13.69
CA SER A 236 23.30 -10.52 12.62
C SER A 236 24.17 -9.38 13.14
N PHE A 237 25.11 -8.91 12.33
CA PHE A 237 25.76 -7.64 12.63
C PHE A 237 24.73 -6.52 12.50
N ILE A 238 24.51 -5.76 13.56
CA ILE A 238 23.54 -4.66 13.57
C ILE A 238 24.27 -3.36 13.88
N GLU A 239 24.19 -2.39 12.97
CA GLU A 239 24.67 -1.03 13.14
C GLU A 239 23.47 -0.06 13.14
N LEU A 240 23.40 0.85 14.12
CA LEU A 240 22.33 1.83 14.25
C LEU A 240 22.95 3.24 14.36
N LYS A 241 22.54 4.16 13.46
CA LYS A 241 23.07 5.53 13.38
C LYS A 241 21.98 6.59 13.27
N GLY A 242 22.16 7.68 14.03
CA GLY A 242 21.34 8.89 13.95
C GLY A 242 21.98 9.93 13.04
N PHE A 243 21.15 10.69 12.31
CA PHE A 243 21.56 11.76 11.39
C PHE A 243 20.70 13.00 11.61
N SER A 244 21.21 14.18 11.22
CA SER A 244 20.48 15.44 11.34
C SER A 244 19.37 15.58 10.29
N SER A 245 19.46 14.86 9.16
CA SER A 245 18.53 14.99 8.03
C SER A 245 18.38 13.69 7.22
N ARG A 246 17.31 13.63 6.42
CA ARG A 246 17.11 12.54 5.44
C ARG A 246 18.23 12.49 4.39
N PHE A 247 18.77 13.63 3.96
CA PHE A 247 19.87 13.66 2.98
C PHE A 247 21.15 13.03 3.55
N SER A 248 21.46 13.27 4.82
CA SER A 248 22.61 12.62 5.46
C SER A 248 22.44 11.09 5.53
N GLN A 249 21.22 10.60 5.70
CA GLN A 249 20.93 9.17 5.61
C GLN A 249 21.23 8.62 4.19
N ILE A 250 20.92 9.37 3.10
CA ILE A 250 21.22 8.92 1.73
C ILE A 250 22.73 8.72 1.54
N ALA A 251 23.54 9.65 2.04
CA ALA A 251 24.99 9.53 2.00
C ALA A 251 25.48 8.25 2.71
N TYR A 252 24.94 8.00 3.91
CA TYR A 252 25.22 6.77 4.66
C TYR A 252 24.81 5.52 3.91
N ILE A 253 23.59 5.47 3.34
CA ILE A 253 23.09 4.35 2.55
C ILE A 253 24.05 4.03 1.39
N LYS A 254 24.47 5.04 0.61
CA LYS A 254 25.45 4.86 -0.48
C LYS A 254 26.78 4.31 0.03
N SER A 255 27.28 4.81 1.19
CA SER A 255 28.50 4.29 1.84
C SER A 255 28.37 2.83 2.22
N VAL A 256 27.26 2.42 2.83
CA VAL A 256 27.02 1.04 3.25
C VAL A 256 26.95 0.12 2.02
N ILE A 257 26.24 0.53 0.97
CA ILE A 257 26.15 -0.26 -0.29
C ILE A 257 27.54 -0.45 -0.89
N THR A 258 28.31 0.64 -1.03
CA THR A 258 29.66 0.59 -1.61
C THR A 258 30.56 -0.36 -0.82
N LYS A 259 30.59 -0.24 0.53
CA LYS A 259 31.37 -1.13 1.38
C LYS A 259 30.91 -2.58 1.31
N SER A 260 29.60 -2.82 1.26
CA SER A 260 29.06 -4.19 1.12
C SER A 260 29.50 -4.84 -0.19
N VAL A 261 29.44 -4.10 -1.30
CA VAL A 261 29.87 -4.59 -2.61
C VAL A 261 31.39 -4.81 -2.64
N GLN A 262 32.18 -3.90 -2.07
CA GLN A 262 33.63 -4.07 -1.93
C GLN A 262 34.01 -5.31 -1.10
N ASN A 263 33.18 -5.67 -0.12
CA ASN A 263 33.32 -6.88 0.68
C ASN A 263 32.79 -8.16 -0.03
N GLY A 264 32.44 -8.07 -1.30
CA GLY A 264 32.03 -9.20 -2.12
C GLY A 264 30.54 -9.57 -2.07
N ILE A 265 29.69 -8.74 -1.44
CA ILE A 265 28.25 -9.00 -1.40
C ILE A 265 27.65 -8.62 -2.77
N ASN A 266 26.88 -9.55 -3.34
CA ASN A 266 26.18 -9.28 -4.59
C ASN A 266 25.13 -8.17 -4.38
N PRO A 267 25.12 -7.08 -5.19
CA PRO A 267 24.15 -6.00 -5.07
C PRO A 267 22.68 -6.47 -5.07
N SER A 268 22.35 -7.54 -5.79
CA SER A 268 20.99 -8.11 -5.79
C SER A 268 20.56 -8.74 -4.45
N LYS A 269 21.51 -9.00 -3.54
CA LYS A 269 21.28 -9.48 -2.18
C LYS A 269 21.30 -8.36 -1.14
N ILE A 270 21.32 -7.09 -1.58
CA ILE A 270 21.21 -5.90 -0.75
C ILE A 270 19.80 -5.33 -0.87
N ALA A 271 19.13 -5.12 0.25
CA ALA A 271 17.84 -4.47 0.32
C ALA A 271 17.90 -3.14 1.06
N LEU A 272 17.27 -2.12 0.51
CA LEU A 272 16.95 -0.86 1.19
C LEU A 272 15.46 -0.83 1.52
N VAL A 273 15.14 -0.90 2.79
CA VAL A 273 13.75 -0.91 3.28
C VAL A 273 13.32 0.50 3.66
N LEU A 274 12.22 0.96 3.08
CA LEU A 274 11.61 2.25 3.34
C LEU A 274 10.35 2.09 4.19
N PRO A 275 10.37 2.47 5.46
CA PRO A 275 9.17 2.54 6.29
C PRO A 275 8.17 3.58 5.77
N ASP A 276 8.69 4.69 5.25
CA ASP A 276 7.95 5.72 4.53
C ASP A 276 8.40 5.78 3.07
N GLU A 277 7.51 5.41 2.16
CA GLU A 277 7.78 5.37 0.71
C GLU A 277 8.09 6.76 0.12
N SER A 278 7.70 7.85 0.81
CA SER A 278 8.02 9.21 0.36
C SER A 278 9.54 9.48 0.29
N PHE A 279 10.34 8.71 1.05
CA PHE A 279 11.80 8.78 0.98
C PHE A 279 12.37 8.41 -0.39
N ALA A 280 11.65 7.58 -1.16
CA ALA A 280 12.07 7.18 -2.50
C ALA A 280 12.29 8.40 -3.43
N SER A 281 11.45 9.43 -3.32
CA SER A 281 11.59 10.64 -4.13
C SER A 281 12.90 11.38 -3.83
N SER A 282 13.29 11.45 -2.55
CA SER A 282 14.57 12.04 -2.14
C SER A 282 15.76 11.17 -2.58
N LEU A 283 15.61 9.85 -2.50
CA LEU A 283 16.65 8.92 -2.93
C LEU A 283 16.90 8.99 -4.45
N GLN A 284 15.84 9.14 -5.25
CA GLN A 284 15.91 9.27 -6.71
C GLN A 284 16.72 10.50 -7.15
N LEU A 285 16.70 11.61 -6.38
CA LEU A 285 17.49 12.80 -6.68
C LEU A 285 19.02 12.57 -6.63
N PHE A 286 19.45 11.49 -5.96
CA PHE A 286 20.86 11.15 -5.81
C PHE A 286 21.21 9.79 -6.43
N ASP A 287 20.37 9.27 -7.33
CA ASP A 287 20.55 7.97 -8.01
C ASP A 287 20.90 8.17 -9.51
N ASP A 288 21.79 9.11 -9.80
CA ASP A 288 22.21 9.41 -11.19
C ASP A 288 22.80 8.19 -11.92
N GLU A 289 23.40 7.28 -11.16
CA GLU A 289 24.05 6.07 -11.70
C GLU A 289 23.09 4.86 -11.73
N GLN A 290 21.83 5.06 -11.36
CA GLN A 290 20.77 4.03 -11.38
C GLN A 290 21.12 2.74 -10.62
N TYR A 291 21.65 2.88 -9.40
CA TYR A 291 21.97 1.72 -8.55
C TYR A 291 20.73 1.01 -8.00
N PHE A 292 19.63 1.74 -7.84
CA PHE A 292 18.45 1.29 -7.15
C PHE A 292 17.39 0.71 -8.11
N ASN A 293 16.75 -0.35 -7.64
CA ASN A 293 15.57 -0.96 -8.24
C ASN A 293 14.38 -0.70 -7.31
N TYR A 294 13.52 0.21 -7.69
CA TYR A 294 12.34 0.59 -6.90
C TYR A 294 11.22 -0.43 -7.09
N ALA A 295 11.12 -1.42 -6.19
CA ALA A 295 10.11 -2.47 -6.25
C ALA A 295 8.67 -1.94 -6.17
N MET A 296 8.48 -0.77 -5.54
CA MET A 296 7.19 -0.06 -5.47
C MET A 296 6.83 0.67 -6.77
N GLY A 297 7.71 0.66 -7.77
CA GLY A 297 7.55 1.40 -9.03
C GLY A 297 7.85 2.89 -8.89
N LYS A 298 7.76 3.59 -10.03
CA LYS A 298 7.89 5.04 -10.10
C LYS A 298 6.52 5.71 -9.98
N SER A 299 6.45 6.77 -9.19
CA SER A 299 5.20 7.53 -9.05
C SER A 299 4.85 8.26 -10.34
N ILE A 300 3.61 8.14 -10.78
CA ILE A 300 3.08 8.91 -11.92
C ILE A 300 3.16 10.42 -11.71
N LYS A 301 3.24 10.89 -10.46
CA LYS A 301 3.29 12.33 -10.13
C LYS A 301 4.42 13.08 -10.83
N ASN A 302 5.51 12.38 -11.17
CA ASN A 302 6.68 12.96 -11.84
C ASN A 302 6.54 12.94 -13.38
N THR A 303 5.43 12.46 -13.94
CA THR A 303 5.19 12.43 -15.38
C THR A 303 4.51 13.70 -15.89
N ASN A 304 4.74 14.03 -17.17
CA ASN A 304 4.06 15.14 -17.81
C ASN A 304 2.54 14.99 -17.76
N LEU A 305 2.04 13.80 -17.98
CA LEU A 305 0.61 13.48 -17.96
C LEU A 305 -0.06 13.88 -16.63
N TYR A 306 0.54 13.53 -15.50
CA TYR A 306 0.03 13.94 -14.20
C TYR A 306 0.14 15.44 -13.98
N GLN A 307 1.28 16.04 -14.31
CA GLN A 307 1.53 17.47 -14.11
C GLN A 307 0.59 18.33 -14.95
N VAL A 308 0.33 17.95 -16.20
CA VAL A 308 -0.66 18.60 -17.06
C VAL A 308 -2.07 18.48 -16.45
N THR A 309 -2.46 17.27 -16.02
CA THR A 309 -3.75 17.03 -15.38
C THR A 309 -3.93 17.90 -14.13
N TYR A 310 -2.91 17.93 -13.28
CA TYR A 310 -2.92 18.73 -12.06
C TYR A 310 -2.97 20.23 -12.33
N SER A 311 -2.22 20.72 -13.33
CA SER A 311 -2.18 22.13 -13.71
C SER A 311 -3.54 22.62 -14.22
N ILE A 312 -4.24 21.82 -15.03
CA ILE A 312 -5.60 22.13 -15.49
C ILE A 312 -6.56 22.19 -14.30
N TYR A 313 -6.49 21.20 -13.38
CA TYR A 313 -7.34 21.17 -12.19
C TYR A 313 -7.15 22.40 -11.32
N SER A 314 -5.91 22.76 -11.04
CA SER A 314 -5.55 23.90 -10.21
C SER A 314 -5.98 25.22 -10.85
N TYR A 315 -5.77 25.39 -12.16
CA TYR A 315 -6.21 26.57 -12.89
C TYR A 315 -7.73 26.78 -12.83
N LEU A 316 -8.52 25.70 -12.87
CA LEU A 316 -9.98 25.79 -12.86
C LEU A 316 -10.60 25.98 -11.46
N ASN A 317 -9.87 25.64 -10.39
CA ASN A 317 -10.36 25.73 -9.01
C ASN A 317 -9.76 26.88 -8.21
N GLU A 318 -8.55 27.31 -8.55
CA GLU A 318 -7.78 28.29 -7.79
C GLU A 318 -7.38 29.44 -8.74
N ASP A 319 -7.88 30.64 -8.47
CA ASP A 319 -7.70 31.82 -9.33
C ASP A 319 -6.33 32.51 -9.04
N GLU A 320 -5.23 31.71 -8.97
CA GLU A 320 -3.91 32.24 -8.68
C GLU A 320 -3.03 32.37 -9.95
N VAL A 321 -2.26 33.46 -10.01
CA VAL A 321 -1.36 33.78 -11.13
C VAL A 321 -0.36 32.65 -11.42
N LYS A 322 0.11 31.96 -10.36
CA LYS A 322 1.06 30.83 -10.50
C LYS A 322 0.53 29.69 -11.38
N HIS A 323 -0.80 29.47 -11.39
CA HIS A 323 -1.38 28.39 -12.20
C HIS A 323 -1.36 28.71 -13.69
N LEU A 324 -1.41 29.99 -14.07
CA LEU A 324 -1.22 30.43 -15.44
C LEU A 324 0.20 30.18 -15.93
N GLU A 325 1.18 30.28 -15.04
CA GLU A 325 2.58 30.00 -15.37
C GLU A 325 2.82 28.51 -15.58
N PHE A 326 2.19 27.64 -14.80
CA PHE A 326 2.23 26.20 -15.05
C PHE A 326 1.62 25.83 -16.40
N LEU A 327 0.49 26.44 -16.79
CA LEU A 327 -0.08 26.20 -18.13
C LEU A 327 0.89 26.62 -19.23
N LYS A 328 1.56 27.76 -19.10
CA LYS A 328 2.57 28.23 -20.06
C LYS A 328 3.80 27.30 -20.11
N PHE A 329 4.28 26.85 -18.95
CA PHE A 329 5.42 25.94 -18.85
C PHE A 329 5.16 24.64 -19.62
N PHE A 330 4.00 24.02 -19.44
CA PHE A 330 3.60 22.81 -20.14
C PHE A 330 3.06 23.08 -21.56
N LYS A 331 3.08 24.34 -22.05
CA LYS A 331 2.54 24.75 -23.35
C LYS A 331 1.06 24.35 -23.54
N ILE A 332 0.28 24.42 -22.47
CA ILE A 332 -1.14 24.09 -22.48
C ILE A 332 -1.91 25.27 -23.05
N ASP A 333 -2.76 25.03 -24.05
CA ASP A 333 -3.59 26.08 -24.65
C ASP A 333 -4.70 26.51 -23.68
N LYS A 334 -4.51 27.70 -23.10
CA LYS A 334 -5.49 28.31 -22.21
C LYS A 334 -6.85 28.53 -22.89
N LEU A 335 -6.83 28.94 -24.19
CA LEU A 335 -8.08 29.21 -24.92
C LEU A 335 -8.88 27.90 -25.08
N PHE A 336 -8.21 26.78 -25.29
CA PHE A 336 -8.86 25.48 -25.32
C PHE A 336 -9.55 25.16 -24.00
N ILE A 337 -8.86 25.37 -22.86
CA ILE A 337 -9.41 25.10 -21.53
C ILE A 337 -10.60 26.02 -21.26
N ASP A 338 -10.48 27.32 -21.50
CA ASP A 338 -11.54 28.29 -21.22
C ASP A 338 -12.78 28.00 -22.07
N LYS A 339 -12.61 27.64 -23.35
CA LYS A 339 -13.70 27.35 -24.26
C LYS A 339 -14.38 26.00 -24.00
N ASN A 340 -13.59 24.94 -23.82
CA ASN A 340 -14.10 23.57 -23.83
C ASN A 340 -14.33 22.97 -22.42
N ILE A 341 -13.67 23.51 -21.39
CA ILE A 341 -13.71 22.90 -20.04
C ILE A 341 -14.34 23.83 -19.02
N LYS A 342 -13.90 25.08 -18.94
CA LYS A 342 -14.34 26.05 -17.91
C LYS A 342 -15.86 26.25 -17.89
N ASN A 343 -16.47 26.35 -19.07
CA ASN A 343 -17.93 26.52 -19.20
C ASN A 343 -18.74 25.29 -18.77
N LEU A 344 -18.13 24.12 -18.69
CA LEU A 344 -18.73 22.86 -18.31
C LEU A 344 -18.38 22.44 -16.89
N TRP A 345 -17.44 23.11 -16.24
CA TRP A 345 -16.83 22.72 -14.97
C TRP A 345 -17.83 22.47 -13.84
N ASN A 346 -18.85 23.32 -13.74
CA ASN A 346 -19.91 23.22 -12.76
C ASN A 346 -21.22 22.62 -13.32
N LYS A 347 -21.19 22.01 -14.51
CA LYS A 347 -22.34 21.33 -15.11
C LYS A 347 -22.26 19.82 -14.88
N LYS A 348 -23.37 19.12 -15.13
CA LYS A 348 -23.43 17.65 -15.11
C LYS A 348 -22.39 17.08 -16.08
N ALA A 349 -21.58 16.16 -15.59
CA ALA A 349 -20.61 15.46 -16.42
C ALA A 349 -21.33 14.53 -17.41
N THR A 350 -20.85 14.54 -18.65
CA THR A 350 -21.19 13.53 -19.66
C THR A 350 -19.93 12.80 -20.07
N LYS A 351 -20.11 11.60 -20.61
CA LYS A 351 -18.97 10.80 -21.11
C LYS A 351 -18.18 11.57 -22.17
N GLU A 352 -18.88 12.23 -23.09
CA GLU A 352 -18.29 13.02 -24.17
C GLU A 352 -17.43 14.17 -23.64
N ASN A 353 -17.97 14.94 -22.68
CA ASN A 353 -17.23 16.06 -22.08
C ASN A 353 -15.98 15.60 -21.34
N PHE A 354 -16.06 14.45 -20.65
CA PHE A 354 -14.92 13.88 -19.96
C PHE A 354 -13.87 13.36 -20.94
N LEU A 355 -14.27 12.69 -22.04
CA LEU A 355 -13.36 12.20 -23.07
C LEU A 355 -12.61 13.34 -23.77
N VAL A 356 -13.26 14.46 -24.10
CA VAL A 356 -12.59 15.63 -24.68
C VAL A 356 -11.42 16.11 -23.82
N ILE A 357 -11.59 16.12 -22.51
CA ILE A 357 -10.55 16.55 -21.58
C ILE A 357 -9.42 15.50 -21.50
N THR A 358 -9.78 14.24 -21.38
CA THR A 358 -8.80 13.16 -21.21
C THR A 358 -7.99 12.90 -22.47
N ASP A 359 -8.58 13.05 -23.66
CA ASP A 359 -7.88 12.97 -24.94
C ASP A 359 -6.92 14.16 -25.12
N PHE A 360 -7.34 15.37 -24.69
CA PHE A 360 -6.46 16.52 -24.68
C PHE A 360 -5.24 16.30 -23.76
N ILE A 361 -5.44 15.78 -22.55
CA ILE A 361 -4.34 15.45 -21.64
C ILE A 361 -3.41 14.39 -22.24
N LYS A 362 -3.99 13.35 -22.84
CA LYS A 362 -3.25 12.25 -23.47
C LYS A 362 -2.27 12.75 -24.55
N SER A 363 -2.59 13.84 -25.25
CA SER A 363 -1.74 14.41 -26.30
C SER A 363 -0.38 14.95 -25.81
N PHE A 364 -0.21 15.14 -24.49
CA PHE A 364 1.05 15.61 -23.88
C PHE A 364 1.99 14.48 -23.47
N GLU A 365 1.58 13.22 -23.65
CA GLU A 365 2.38 12.06 -23.26
C GLU A 365 2.75 11.21 -24.48
N LYS A 366 3.91 10.55 -24.39
CA LYS A 366 4.45 9.68 -25.46
C LYS A 366 4.85 8.30 -24.96
N ASP A 367 4.93 8.12 -23.64
CA ASP A 367 5.29 6.84 -23.04
C ASP A 367 4.14 5.85 -23.23
N ILE A 368 4.41 4.77 -23.96
CA ILE A 368 3.39 3.77 -24.34
C ILE A 368 2.87 3.03 -23.11
N GLU A 369 3.74 2.62 -22.18
CA GLU A 369 3.34 1.90 -20.97
C GLU A 369 2.43 2.77 -20.10
N LEU A 370 2.79 4.06 -19.95
CA LEU A 370 1.98 5.01 -19.21
C LEU A 370 0.62 5.23 -19.87
N LEU A 371 0.58 5.34 -21.20
CA LEU A 371 -0.65 5.52 -21.96
C LEU A 371 -1.57 4.29 -21.86
N GLU A 372 -1.03 3.08 -21.88
CA GLU A 372 -1.83 1.86 -21.68
C GLU A 372 -2.49 1.83 -20.28
N LYS A 373 -1.74 2.12 -19.23
CA LYS A 373 -2.27 2.20 -17.85
C LYS A 373 -3.28 3.35 -17.70
N TYR A 374 -3.06 4.45 -18.38
CA TYR A 374 -3.97 5.58 -18.43
C TYR A 374 -5.31 5.20 -19.09
N ASP A 375 -5.25 4.55 -20.26
CA ASP A 375 -6.43 4.10 -20.99
C ASP A 375 -7.22 3.05 -20.19
N GLU A 376 -6.54 2.14 -19.49
CA GLU A 376 -7.17 1.18 -18.59
C GLU A 376 -7.93 1.89 -17.45
N LEU A 377 -7.32 2.90 -16.85
CA LEU A 377 -7.97 3.72 -15.82
C LEU A 377 -9.20 4.44 -16.38
N LEU A 378 -9.08 5.07 -17.55
CA LEU A 378 -10.20 5.76 -18.19
C LEU A 378 -11.35 4.80 -18.52
N TYR A 379 -11.04 3.62 -19.01
CA TYR A 379 -12.04 2.59 -19.30
C TYR A 379 -12.84 2.22 -18.03
N LYS A 380 -12.14 1.95 -16.93
CA LYS A 380 -12.77 1.64 -15.64
C LYS A 380 -13.64 2.80 -15.14
N LEU A 381 -13.12 4.02 -15.16
CA LEU A 381 -13.86 5.20 -14.73
C LEU A 381 -15.09 5.49 -15.61
N ASN A 382 -14.96 5.36 -16.93
CA ASN A 382 -16.09 5.55 -17.85
C ASN A 382 -17.24 4.59 -17.57
N ILE A 383 -16.94 3.31 -17.34
CA ILE A 383 -17.97 2.33 -17.00
C ILE A 383 -18.67 2.72 -15.70
N ILE A 384 -17.92 3.10 -14.69
CA ILE A 384 -18.43 3.30 -13.34
C ILE A 384 -19.19 4.62 -13.21
N LEU A 385 -18.63 5.71 -13.73
CA LEU A 385 -19.18 7.04 -13.56
C LEU A 385 -20.35 7.32 -14.50
N PHE A 386 -20.40 6.67 -15.66
CA PHE A 386 -21.41 6.95 -16.69
C PHE A 386 -22.37 5.80 -16.99
N SER A 387 -22.21 4.61 -16.38
CA SER A 387 -23.17 3.52 -16.51
C SER A 387 -24.45 3.72 -15.68
N THR A 388 -24.38 4.56 -14.68
CA THR A 388 -25.50 4.89 -13.78
C THR A 388 -25.90 6.36 -13.93
N ASN A 389 -27.19 6.66 -13.72
CA ASN A 389 -27.74 8.00 -13.93
C ASN A 389 -27.43 8.98 -12.78
N HIS A 390 -26.20 8.90 -12.21
CA HIS A 390 -25.81 9.82 -11.15
C HIS A 390 -25.63 11.25 -11.67
N HIS A 391 -26.10 12.22 -10.89
CA HIS A 391 -25.90 13.63 -11.20
C HIS A 391 -24.57 14.10 -10.58
N ILE A 392 -23.45 13.83 -11.27
CA ILE A 392 -22.11 14.22 -10.84
C ILE A 392 -21.66 15.42 -11.68
N LEU A 393 -21.05 16.42 -11.05
CA LEU A 393 -20.49 17.57 -11.77
C LEU A 393 -19.14 17.21 -12.41
N LEU A 394 -18.81 17.86 -13.53
CA LEU A 394 -17.56 17.61 -14.24
C LEU A 394 -16.32 17.82 -13.33
N LYS A 395 -16.33 18.85 -12.50
CA LYS A 395 -15.26 19.08 -11.51
C LYS A 395 -15.06 17.93 -10.53
N ASP A 396 -16.14 17.26 -10.14
CA ASP A 396 -16.07 16.14 -9.19
C ASP A 396 -15.55 14.88 -9.89
N VAL A 397 -16.00 14.63 -11.12
CA VAL A 397 -15.45 13.56 -11.98
C VAL A 397 -13.95 13.76 -12.19
N TYR A 398 -13.55 14.98 -12.53
CA TYR A 398 -12.14 15.31 -12.74
C TYR A 398 -11.29 15.11 -11.46
N LYS A 399 -11.84 15.48 -10.31
CA LYS A 399 -11.19 15.25 -9.01
C LYS A 399 -11.02 13.76 -8.69
N ILE A 400 -12.03 12.94 -8.97
CA ILE A 400 -11.95 11.49 -8.85
C ILE A 400 -10.87 10.95 -9.78
N PHE A 401 -10.89 11.38 -11.04
CA PHE A 401 -9.90 11.00 -12.03
C PHE A 401 -8.48 11.33 -11.55
N LEU A 402 -8.23 12.56 -11.10
CA LEU A 402 -6.93 12.97 -10.58
C LEU A 402 -6.48 12.12 -9.38
N GLN A 403 -7.39 11.80 -8.47
CA GLN A 403 -7.10 10.93 -7.32
C GLN A 403 -6.75 9.51 -7.74
N ARG A 404 -7.46 8.95 -8.73
CA ARG A 404 -7.19 7.62 -9.25
C ARG A 404 -5.93 7.57 -10.11
N LEU A 405 -5.63 8.64 -10.81
CA LEU A 405 -4.40 8.75 -11.57
C LEU A 405 -3.17 8.56 -10.67
N VAL A 406 -3.20 9.12 -9.45
CA VAL A 406 -2.11 8.95 -8.46
C VAL A 406 -1.88 7.48 -8.06
N SER A 407 -2.87 6.61 -8.18
CA SER A 407 -2.72 5.19 -7.84
C SER A 407 -1.98 4.37 -8.89
N ILE A 408 -1.72 4.93 -10.07
CA ILE A 408 -0.91 4.28 -11.11
C ILE A 408 0.56 4.31 -10.68
N SER A 409 1.19 3.14 -10.68
CA SER A 409 2.63 2.99 -10.56
C SER A 409 3.22 2.49 -11.87
N LEU A 410 4.38 3.02 -12.25
CA LEU A 410 5.12 2.60 -13.44
C LEU A 410 6.23 1.64 -13.02
N ASP A 411 6.40 0.56 -13.78
CA ASP A 411 7.46 -0.39 -13.50
C ASP A 411 8.84 0.24 -13.75
N ASP A 412 9.80 -0.05 -12.89
CA ASP A 412 11.17 0.44 -13.05
C ASP A 412 12.00 -0.59 -13.85
N VAL A 413 11.81 -0.60 -15.16
CA VAL A 413 12.36 -1.63 -16.07
C VAL A 413 13.88 -1.53 -16.25
N ASN A 414 14.45 -0.33 -16.13
CA ASN A 414 15.89 -0.04 -16.33
C ASN A 414 16.62 0.24 -15.02
N SER A 415 16.24 -0.49 -13.99
CA SER A 415 16.71 -0.23 -12.63
C SER A 415 18.02 -0.96 -12.30
N GLY A 416 18.71 -0.43 -11.28
CA GLY A 416 19.90 -1.03 -10.69
C GLY A 416 19.64 -2.40 -10.04
N LYS A 417 20.64 -2.89 -9.31
CA LYS A 417 20.57 -4.22 -8.67
C LYS A 417 20.16 -4.15 -7.20
N VAL A 418 20.40 -3.02 -6.51
CA VAL A 418 20.02 -2.85 -5.10
C VAL A 418 18.52 -2.62 -5.01
N THR A 419 17.81 -3.49 -4.31
CA THR A 419 16.35 -3.42 -4.24
C THR A 419 15.88 -2.43 -3.17
N VAL A 420 15.04 -1.47 -3.58
CA VAL A 420 14.32 -0.53 -2.68
C VAL A 420 12.87 -0.99 -2.56
N LEU A 421 12.40 -1.23 -1.33
CA LEU A 421 11.09 -1.83 -1.08
C LEU A 421 10.50 -1.42 0.28
N GLY A 422 9.20 -1.58 0.43
CA GLY A 422 8.51 -1.48 1.71
C GLY A 422 8.69 -2.73 2.57
N LEU A 423 8.39 -2.64 3.86
CA LEU A 423 8.53 -3.76 4.81
C LEU A 423 7.72 -5.01 4.38
N LEU A 424 6.50 -4.83 3.89
CA LEU A 424 5.64 -5.97 3.54
C LEU A 424 6.13 -6.75 2.32
N GLU A 425 6.94 -6.13 1.47
CA GLU A 425 7.50 -6.74 0.28
C GLU A 425 8.74 -7.60 0.58
N THR A 426 9.28 -7.50 1.81
CA THR A 426 10.41 -8.33 2.27
C THR A 426 10.00 -9.75 2.66
N ARG A 427 8.69 -10.01 2.78
CA ARG A 427 8.17 -11.30 3.24
C ARG A 427 8.58 -12.44 2.31
N ALA A 428 9.06 -13.53 2.91
CA ALA A 428 9.57 -14.73 2.24
C ALA A 428 10.71 -14.46 1.23
N VAL A 429 11.47 -13.37 1.41
CA VAL A 429 12.70 -13.06 0.65
C VAL A 429 13.88 -12.99 1.60
N ASN A 430 15.03 -13.50 1.16
CA ASN A 430 16.26 -13.49 1.94
C ASN A 430 17.30 -12.53 1.33
N PHE A 431 17.77 -11.58 2.15
CA PHE A 431 18.84 -10.66 1.81
C PHE A 431 20.07 -10.90 2.67
N GLU A 432 21.27 -10.69 2.12
CA GLU A 432 22.49 -10.77 2.92
C GLU A 432 22.73 -9.48 3.70
N THR A 433 22.46 -8.34 3.07
CA THR A 433 22.54 -7.02 3.71
C THR A 433 21.20 -6.32 3.62
N VAL A 434 20.73 -5.83 4.76
CA VAL A 434 19.50 -5.02 4.87
C VAL A 434 19.86 -3.66 5.42
N ILE A 435 19.38 -2.62 4.74
CA ILE A 435 19.48 -1.23 5.16
C ILE A 435 18.06 -0.74 5.44
N ILE A 436 17.80 -0.21 6.64
CA ILE A 436 16.51 0.36 7.01
C ILE A 436 16.73 1.84 7.31
N CYS A 437 16.14 2.73 6.52
CA CYS A 437 16.21 4.17 6.76
C CYS A 437 14.95 4.69 7.43
N ASP A 438 14.97 5.94 7.89
CA ASP A 438 13.83 6.58 8.56
C ASP A 438 13.23 5.73 9.70
N PHE A 439 14.08 5.08 10.52
CA PHE A 439 13.62 4.28 11.65
C PHE A 439 13.14 5.17 12.80
N ASN A 440 12.20 6.06 12.50
CA ASN A 440 11.68 7.11 13.39
C ASN A 440 10.29 6.75 13.91
N GLU A 441 9.97 7.25 15.12
CA GLU A 441 8.65 7.05 15.76
C GLU A 441 7.49 7.60 14.92
N SER A 442 7.73 8.59 14.07
CA SER A 442 6.74 9.13 13.13
C SER A 442 6.36 8.15 12.01
N PHE A 443 7.20 7.16 11.72
CA PHE A 443 6.99 6.18 10.63
C PHE A 443 6.86 4.74 11.12
N ILE A 444 7.46 4.42 12.27
CA ILE A 444 7.48 3.09 12.87
C ILE A 444 7.08 3.18 14.35
N PRO A 445 5.97 2.57 14.75
CA PRO A 445 5.06 1.74 13.95
C PRO A 445 4.24 2.57 12.96
N LYS A 446 3.96 2.00 11.79
CA LYS A 446 3.02 2.59 10.85
C LYS A 446 1.61 2.52 11.46
N ILE A 447 1.11 3.67 11.88
CA ILE A 447 -0.23 3.77 12.48
C ILE A 447 -1.24 3.67 11.34
N SER A 448 -2.13 2.68 11.40
CA SER A 448 -3.26 2.61 10.49
C SER A 448 -4.23 3.77 10.76
N ILE A 449 -5.01 4.15 9.75
CA ILE A 449 -6.09 5.14 9.89
C ILE A 449 -6.89 4.78 11.15
N LYS A 450 -7.04 5.75 12.07
CA LYS A 450 -7.80 5.57 13.30
C LYS A 450 -9.17 5.02 12.95
N ASP A 451 -9.55 3.94 13.62
CA ASP A 451 -10.92 3.44 13.52
C ASP A 451 -11.88 4.54 14.01
N LYS A 452 -12.85 4.85 13.16
CA LYS A 452 -13.78 5.94 13.45
C LYS A 452 -14.95 5.50 14.33
N PHE A 453 -15.27 4.21 14.31
CA PHE A 453 -16.52 3.68 14.85
C PHE A 453 -16.38 2.81 16.09
N LEU A 454 -15.21 2.24 16.35
CA LEU A 454 -14.99 1.36 17.48
C LEU A 454 -13.82 1.82 18.36
N SER A 455 -14.03 1.77 19.67
CA SER A 455 -12.95 1.94 20.63
C SER A 455 -12.07 0.67 20.70
N THR A 456 -10.82 0.84 21.13
CA THR A 456 -9.91 -0.30 21.36
C THR A 456 -10.50 -1.32 22.34
N LYS A 457 -11.25 -0.87 23.36
CA LYS A 457 -11.88 -1.75 24.33
C LYS A 457 -12.96 -2.62 23.69
N LEU A 458 -13.82 -2.05 22.84
CA LEU A 458 -14.84 -2.83 22.12
C LEU A 458 -14.21 -3.84 21.16
N LYS A 459 -13.14 -3.46 20.48
CA LYS A 459 -12.38 -4.39 19.62
C LYS A 459 -11.83 -5.57 20.42
N GLN A 460 -11.26 -5.34 21.59
CA GLN A 460 -10.76 -6.41 22.46
C GLN A 460 -11.89 -7.35 22.92
N LEU A 461 -13.02 -6.78 23.38
CA LEU A 461 -14.17 -7.56 23.84
C LEU A 461 -14.80 -8.39 22.70
N SER A 462 -14.80 -7.86 21.47
CA SER A 462 -15.30 -8.54 20.27
C SER A 462 -14.24 -9.41 19.58
N ASN A 463 -13.06 -9.57 20.17
CA ASN A 463 -11.93 -10.34 19.60
C ASN A 463 -11.47 -9.87 18.19
N LEU A 464 -11.70 -8.60 17.87
CA LEU A 464 -11.20 -7.96 16.66
C LEU A 464 -9.71 -7.57 16.81
N PRO A 465 -8.92 -7.56 15.71
CA PRO A 465 -7.54 -7.10 15.75
C PRO A 465 -7.42 -5.66 16.24
N THR A 466 -6.62 -5.46 17.28
CA THR A 466 -6.36 -4.14 17.88
C THR A 466 -5.16 -3.46 17.23
N GLN A 467 -4.92 -2.19 17.59
CA GLN A 467 -3.70 -1.48 17.21
C GLN A 467 -2.45 -2.20 17.75
N PHE A 468 -2.52 -2.75 18.95
CA PHE A 468 -1.43 -3.52 19.54
C PHE A 468 -1.09 -4.79 18.74
N ASP A 469 -2.10 -5.51 18.26
CA ASP A 469 -1.91 -6.71 17.42
C ASP A 469 -1.25 -6.34 16.08
N ARG A 470 -1.64 -5.20 15.49
CA ARG A 470 -1.05 -4.68 14.25
C ARG A 470 0.40 -4.23 14.44
N GLU A 471 0.71 -3.58 15.56
CA GLU A 471 2.09 -3.22 15.91
C GLU A 471 2.95 -4.46 16.18
N SER A 472 2.41 -5.45 16.88
CA SER A 472 3.09 -6.73 17.11
C SER A 472 3.40 -7.44 15.80
N LEU A 473 2.48 -7.43 14.84
CA LEU A 473 2.72 -8.00 13.51
C LEU A 473 3.80 -7.23 12.73
N GLN A 474 3.87 -5.90 12.87
CA GLN A 474 4.98 -5.12 12.30
C GLN A 474 6.33 -5.49 12.95
N LYS A 475 6.38 -5.66 14.27
CA LYS A 475 7.58 -6.14 14.98
C LYS A 475 8.00 -7.53 14.47
N TYR A 476 7.02 -8.40 14.23
CA TYR A 476 7.28 -9.72 13.65
C TYR A 476 7.99 -9.61 12.30
N TYR A 477 7.53 -8.75 11.38
CA TYR A 477 8.16 -8.58 10.08
C TYR A 477 9.59 -8.04 10.20
N TYR A 478 9.83 -7.02 11.03
CA TYR A 478 11.19 -6.54 11.29
C TYR A 478 12.08 -7.63 11.90
N LYS A 479 11.58 -8.37 12.88
CA LYS A 479 12.33 -9.46 13.53
C LYS A 479 12.71 -10.56 12.53
N ARG A 480 11.77 -10.90 11.63
CA ARG A 480 12.03 -11.89 10.56
C ARG A 480 13.10 -11.40 9.58
N LEU A 481 12.95 -10.18 9.08
CA LEU A 481 13.89 -9.56 8.15
C LEU A 481 15.30 -9.49 8.73
N ILE A 482 15.43 -9.00 9.96
CA ILE A 482 16.70 -8.88 10.66
C ILE A 482 17.32 -10.26 10.91
N GLY A 483 16.54 -11.21 11.42
CA GLY A 483 17.03 -12.55 11.75
C GLY A 483 17.42 -13.40 10.55
N SER A 484 16.94 -13.06 9.34
CA SER A 484 17.31 -13.74 8.09
C SER A 484 18.52 -13.12 7.39
N SER A 485 19.03 -11.97 7.85
CA SER A 485 20.10 -11.21 7.22
C SER A 485 21.43 -11.34 7.98
N LYS A 486 22.56 -11.27 7.27
CA LYS A 486 23.90 -11.31 7.89
C LYS A 486 24.27 -9.94 8.46
N ASN A 487 24.01 -8.87 7.69
CA ASN A 487 24.33 -7.49 8.04
C ASN A 487 23.08 -6.63 8.01
N VAL A 488 22.86 -5.84 9.06
CA VAL A 488 21.73 -4.94 9.18
C VAL A 488 22.22 -3.54 9.57
N PHE A 489 21.88 -2.57 8.74
CA PHE A 489 22.24 -1.17 8.94
C PHE A 489 20.97 -0.36 9.08
N ILE A 490 20.85 0.37 10.19
CA ILE A 490 19.64 1.12 10.50
C ILE A 490 20.00 2.60 10.65
N SER A 491 19.25 3.46 10.00
CA SER A 491 19.42 4.91 10.14
C SER A 491 18.10 5.60 10.50
N TYR A 492 18.19 6.70 11.21
CA TYR A 492 17.08 7.53 11.62
C TYR A 492 17.46 9.01 11.66
N VAL A 493 16.47 9.90 11.59
CA VAL A 493 16.68 11.33 11.82
C VAL A 493 16.60 11.61 13.32
N ASN A 494 17.62 12.26 13.85
CA ASN A 494 17.67 12.72 15.24
C ASN A 494 17.61 14.25 15.28
N SER A 495 16.45 14.78 15.66
CA SER A 495 16.19 16.22 15.77
C SER A 495 15.20 16.48 16.91
N ASP A 496 14.97 17.75 17.24
CA ASP A 496 14.02 18.14 18.28
C ASP A 496 12.59 17.59 18.04
N THR A 497 12.22 17.37 16.76
CA THR A 497 10.90 16.89 16.34
C THR A 497 10.86 15.43 15.93
N ASN A 498 12.01 14.79 15.72
CA ASN A 498 12.12 13.42 15.24
C ASN A 498 13.00 12.59 16.16
N GLN A 499 12.44 11.53 16.69
CA GLN A 499 13.14 10.59 17.58
C GLN A 499 13.14 9.19 16.95
N ILE A 500 14.09 8.37 17.41
CA ILE A 500 14.15 6.96 17.04
C ILE A 500 12.85 6.25 17.46
N SER A 501 12.44 5.28 16.66
CA SER A 501 11.30 4.43 16.97
C SER A 501 11.52 3.62 18.25
N ARG A 502 10.48 3.52 19.10
CA ARG A 502 10.47 2.64 20.28
C ARG A 502 10.75 1.17 19.94
N PHE A 503 10.47 0.75 18.70
CA PHE A 503 10.79 -0.60 18.22
C PHE A 503 12.30 -0.91 18.29
N ALA A 504 13.18 0.09 18.26
CA ALA A 504 14.61 -0.14 18.39
C ALA A 504 14.98 -0.80 19.73
N ASN A 505 14.41 -0.32 20.84
CA ASN A 505 14.65 -0.91 22.16
C ASN A 505 14.06 -2.31 22.30
N GLU A 506 12.92 -2.56 21.66
CA GLU A 506 12.21 -3.83 21.78
C GLU A 506 12.82 -4.94 20.89
N LEU A 507 13.36 -4.57 19.73
CA LEU A 507 13.90 -5.52 18.76
C LEU A 507 15.39 -5.83 18.93
N PHE A 508 16.19 -4.85 19.39
CA PHE A 508 17.65 -4.94 19.31
C PHE A 508 18.36 -5.15 20.65
N ASN A 509 17.70 -4.89 21.78
CA ASN A 509 18.35 -4.98 23.12
C ASN A 509 19.72 -4.28 23.21
N THR A 510 19.99 -3.27 22.39
CA THR A 510 21.27 -2.61 22.28
C THR A 510 21.20 -1.22 22.90
N HIS A 511 22.24 -0.85 23.68
CA HIS A 511 22.47 0.55 24.01
C HIS A 511 22.76 1.31 22.72
N ILE A 512 21.82 2.14 22.32
CA ILE A 512 21.87 2.93 21.09
C ILE A 512 22.99 3.96 21.22
N LYS A 513 24.11 3.74 20.53
CA LYS A 513 25.10 4.80 20.35
C LYS A 513 24.58 5.76 19.29
N THR A 514 24.14 6.92 19.70
CA THR A 514 23.81 8.03 18.80
C THR A 514 25.10 8.66 18.30
N ASP A 515 25.63 8.17 17.19
CA ASP A 515 26.70 8.84 16.47
C ASP A 515 26.06 9.83 15.48
N THR A 516 26.12 11.12 15.79
CA THR A 516 25.53 12.20 14.97
C THR A 516 26.54 12.85 14.01
N ASN A 517 27.60 12.15 13.66
CA ASN A 517 28.65 12.72 12.81
C ASN A 517 28.26 12.70 11.31
N ASP A 518 27.33 13.58 10.92
CA ASP A 518 26.89 13.78 9.54
C ASP A 518 28.03 14.13 8.58
N ASN A 519 29.05 14.82 9.06
CA ASN A 519 30.16 15.31 8.23
C ASN A 519 30.98 14.19 7.60
N SER A 520 31.01 13.01 8.23
CA SER A 520 31.76 11.85 7.73
C SER A 520 31.20 11.30 6.39
N TYR A 521 29.97 11.63 6.03
CA TYR A 521 29.28 11.08 4.85
C TYR A 521 28.94 12.13 3.79
N LYS A 522 28.94 13.42 4.12
CA LYS A 522 28.51 14.50 3.20
C LYS A 522 29.30 14.51 1.89
N HIS A 523 30.59 14.21 1.93
CA HIS A 523 31.42 14.15 0.73
C HIS A 523 30.89 13.16 -0.33
N ILE A 524 30.21 12.09 0.09
CA ILE A 524 29.67 11.07 -0.83
C ILE A 524 28.57 11.64 -1.74
N LEU A 525 27.85 12.65 -1.29
CA LEU A 525 26.81 13.30 -2.09
C LEU A 525 27.33 14.47 -2.92
N TYR A 526 28.39 15.16 -2.47
CA TYR A 526 28.78 16.45 -3.02
C TYR A 526 30.11 16.45 -3.77
N ASP A 527 31.02 15.50 -3.52
CA ASP A 527 32.38 15.56 -4.07
C ASP A 527 32.51 15.10 -5.54
N ASN A 528 31.50 14.45 -6.14
CA ASN A 528 31.59 13.88 -7.50
C ASN A 528 30.52 14.35 -8.47
N HIS A 529 29.62 15.23 -8.07
CA HIS A 529 28.60 15.72 -8.98
C HIS A 529 29.05 17.05 -9.61
N LYS A 530 29.36 17.03 -10.91
CA LYS A 530 29.12 18.21 -11.73
C LYS A 530 27.65 18.55 -11.51
N ILE A 531 27.39 19.58 -10.72
CA ILE A 531 26.06 20.17 -10.60
C ILE A 531 25.69 20.57 -12.02
N ASN A 532 24.96 19.72 -12.71
CA ASN A 532 24.26 20.12 -13.91
C ASN A 532 23.25 21.16 -13.41
N HIS A 533 23.56 22.42 -13.63
CA HIS A 533 22.62 23.52 -13.40
C HIS A 533 21.43 23.35 -14.37
N LEU A 534 20.61 22.32 -14.15
CA LEU A 534 19.33 22.18 -14.85
C LEU A 534 18.33 23.22 -14.34
N ASP A 535 18.55 23.75 -13.15
CA ASP A 535 17.78 24.84 -12.59
C ASP A 535 18.36 26.17 -13.02
N LYS A 536 18.08 26.56 -14.27
CA LYS A 536 18.09 27.98 -14.61
C LYS A 536 17.08 28.64 -13.68
N GLU A 537 17.56 29.52 -12.81
CA GLU A 537 16.66 30.39 -12.03
C GLU A 537 15.67 31.03 -13.01
N ILE A 538 14.40 30.68 -12.85
CA ILE A 538 13.31 31.31 -13.58
C ILE A 538 13.07 32.63 -12.85
N ILE A 539 13.57 33.73 -13.41
CA ILE A 539 13.26 35.07 -12.89
C ILE A 539 11.80 35.34 -13.24
N THR A 540 10.92 35.11 -12.29
CA THR A 540 9.50 35.50 -12.40
C THR A 540 9.41 37.00 -12.15
N LYS A 541 8.95 37.74 -13.15
CA LYS A 541 8.61 39.16 -12.98
C LYS A 541 7.24 39.26 -12.28
N ILE A 542 7.23 39.05 -10.98
CA ILE A 542 6.04 39.22 -10.16
C ILE A 542 6.06 40.65 -9.63
N ASP A 543 5.01 41.41 -9.89
CA ASP A 543 4.80 42.71 -9.25
C ASP A 543 4.34 42.45 -7.81
N LEU A 544 5.27 42.53 -6.87
CA LEU A 544 5.00 42.32 -5.45
C LEU A 544 4.04 43.36 -4.86
N ALA A 545 3.89 44.51 -5.52
CA ALA A 545 2.95 45.54 -5.09
C ALA A 545 1.49 45.22 -5.51
N ALA A 546 1.30 44.39 -6.54
CA ALA A 546 0.01 43.95 -6.99
C ALA A 546 -0.56 42.74 -6.23
N ILE A 547 0.23 42.11 -5.36
CA ILE A 547 -0.18 40.93 -4.60
C ILE A 547 -0.90 41.35 -3.32
N VAL A 548 -2.07 40.75 -3.08
CA VAL A 548 -2.74 40.83 -1.78
C VAL A 548 -2.05 39.90 -0.79
N TRP A 549 -1.27 40.47 0.11
CA TRP A 549 -0.51 39.72 1.10
C TRP A 549 -1.37 39.30 2.29
N SER A 550 -1.39 38.01 2.60
CA SER A 550 -1.76 37.55 3.95
C SER A 550 -0.58 37.71 4.90
N ALA A 551 -0.84 37.82 6.19
CA ALA A 551 0.22 37.88 7.19
C ALA A 551 1.20 36.69 7.10
N THR A 552 0.68 35.51 6.78
CA THR A 552 1.47 34.29 6.60
C THR A 552 2.32 34.33 5.32
N SER A 553 1.75 34.72 4.19
CA SER A 553 2.49 34.81 2.91
C SER A 553 3.58 35.88 2.96
N PHE A 554 3.31 37.01 3.60
CA PHE A 554 4.31 38.07 3.80
C PHE A 554 5.46 37.61 4.70
N ARG A 555 5.14 36.89 5.78
CA ARG A 555 6.17 36.30 6.64
C ARG A 555 7.04 35.28 5.91
N THR A 556 6.45 34.40 5.09
CA THR A 556 7.18 33.44 4.27
C THR A 556 8.11 34.15 3.28
N TYR A 557 7.65 35.23 2.62
CA TYR A 557 8.49 36.03 1.75
C TYR A 557 9.67 36.68 2.48
N LEU A 558 9.47 37.19 3.71
CA LEU A 558 10.54 37.77 4.50
C LEU A 558 11.59 36.72 4.93
N GLN A 559 11.16 35.49 5.13
CA GLN A 559 12.06 34.38 5.49
C GLN A 559 12.84 33.83 4.29
N CYS A 560 12.25 33.82 3.12
CA CYS A 560 12.88 33.40 1.87
C CYS A 560 12.40 34.31 0.72
N LYS A 561 13.28 35.22 0.30
CA LYS A 561 12.99 36.18 -0.78
C LYS A 561 13.12 35.60 -2.19
N ARG A 562 13.19 34.29 -2.32
CA ARG A 562 13.19 33.54 -3.59
C ARG A 562 11.80 33.08 -3.96
#